data_e00d1b48853d40e9b43e870c8f710c76
#
_entry.id   e00d1b48853d40e9b43e870c8f710c76
#
_cell.length_a   1.000
_cell.length_b   1.000
_cell.length_c   1.000
_cell.angle_alpha   90.00
_cell.angle_beta   90.00
_cell.angle_gamma   90.00
#
_symmetry.space_group_name_H-M   'P 1'
#
loop_
_entity.id
_entity.type
_entity.pdbx_description
1 polymer ?
#
loop_
_entity_poly.entity_id
_entity_poly.type
_entity_poly.pdbx_seq_one_letter_code
_entity_poly.pdbx_strand_id
1 'polypeptide(L)'
;MRVLGIAGSLREASHNRSLLRAAADELPPGVELIPFEGLKAVEPFDETDELETGGGMPGADRLIKAIREADAVLFVTPEYNGSIPGVLKNAVDWASRPTPATSALANKPVAVIGASTGMFGAVWAQAELRKALGLAGARVLDQELALPTAHEAFKDDGRLARGATRRRLRSMLSDLIAEVAPTATQAAAAAANEPRP
;
A
#
# COMPACT_ATOMS: atom_id res chain seq x y z
N MET A 1 -4.46 -4.02 -15.35
CA MET A 1 -3.63 -3.33 -14.32
C MET A 1 -3.93 -3.95 -12.97
N ARG A 2 -2.89 -4.21 -12.16
CA ARG A 2 -3.02 -4.88 -10.86
C ARG A 2 -2.55 -3.97 -9.74
N VAL A 3 -3.43 -3.67 -8.78
CA VAL A 3 -3.13 -2.93 -7.55
C VAL A 3 -3.04 -3.94 -6.40
N LEU A 4 -1.90 -4.03 -5.73
CA LEU A 4 -1.78 -4.84 -4.52
C LEU A 4 -2.36 -4.08 -3.34
N GLY A 5 -3.28 -4.69 -2.59
CA GLY A 5 -3.85 -4.12 -1.38
C GLY A 5 -3.25 -4.74 -0.12
N ILE A 6 -2.63 -3.95 0.75
CA ILE A 6 -2.03 -4.44 1.99
C ILE A 6 -2.76 -3.80 3.18
N ALA A 7 -3.57 -4.61 3.89
CA ALA A 7 -4.25 -4.18 5.11
C ALA A 7 -3.37 -4.46 6.34
N GLY A 8 -2.99 -3.40 7.08
CA GLY A 8 -2.08 -3.48 8.22
C GLY A 8 -2.66 -4.11 9.49
N SER A 9 -3.94 -4.46 9.51
CA SER A 9 -4.58 -5.12 10.64
C SER A 9 -4.72 -6.63 10.43
N LEU A 10 -4.26 -7.42 11.39
CA LEU A 10 -4.39 -8.88 11.36
C LEU A 10 -5.77 -9.39 11.78
N ARG A 11 -6.61 -8.53 12.36
CA ARG A 11 -7.95 -8.92 12.84
C ARG A 11 -8.87 -9.22 11.66
N GLU A 12 -9.61 -10.33 11.69
CA GLU A 12 -10.57 -10.71 10.63
C GLU A 12 -11.63 -9.63 10.37
N ALA A 13 -12.31 -9.18 11.42
CA ALA A 13 -13.32 -8.13 11.35
C ALA A 13 -12.69 -6.73 11.38
N SER A 14 -11.62 -6.52 10.64
CA SER A 14 -10.89 -5.25 10.59
C SER A 14 -11.60 -4.22 9.71
N HIS A 15 -11.82 -3.01 10.22
CA HIS A 15 -12.31 -1.87 9.42
C HIS A 15 -11.36 -1.53 8.26
N ASN A 16 -10.06 -1.78 8.41
CA ASN A 16 -9.09 -1.57 7.35
C ASN A 16 -9.20 -2.61 6.24
N ARG A 17 -9.56 -3.86 6.57
CA ARG A 17 -9.93 -4.86 5.53
C ARG A 17 -11.25 -4.49 4.85
N SER A 18 -12.21 -3.95 5.58
CA SER A 18 -13.47 -3.45 4.99
C SER A 18 -13.21 -2.25 4.07
N LEU A 19 -12.31 -1.33 4.47
CA LEU A 19 -11.92 -0.19 3.63
C LEU A 19 -11.18 -0.65 2.36
N LEU A 20 -10.35 -1.68 2.47
CA LEU A 20 -9.67 -2.27 1.31
C LEU A 20 -10.68 -2.89 0.32
N ARG A 21 -11.71 -3.62 0.82
CA ARG A 21 -12.78 -4.15 -0.04
C ARG A 21 -13.59 -3.02 -0.70
N ALA A 22 -13.95 -1.99 0.08
CA ALA A 22 -14.64 -0.83 -0.47
C ALA A 22 -13.81 -0.09 -1.53
N ALA A 23 -12.48 -0.12 -1.43
CA ALA A 23 -11.60 0.43 -2.45
C ALA A 23 -11.66 -0.38 -3.77
N ALA A 24 -11.79 -1.70 -3.69
CA ALA A 24 -11.95 -2.53 -4.88
C ALA A 24 -13.24 -2.17 -5.67
N ASP A 25 -14.33 -1.85 -4.96
CA ASP A 25 -15.61 -1.43 -5.58
C ASP A 25 -15.53 -0.05 -6.26
N GLU A 26 -14.54 0.76 -5.94
CA GLU A 26 -14.36 2.11 -6.49
C GLU A 26 -13.32 2.19 -7.61
N LEU A 27 -12.65 1.08 -7.96
CA LEU A 27 -11.71 1.03 -9.07
C LEU A 27 -12.42 1.07 -10.43
N PRO A 28 -11.79 1.67 -11.45
CA PRO A 28 -12.34 1.67 -12.80
C PRO A 28 -12.24 0.30 -13.47
N PRO A 29 -13.06 0.04 -14.50
CA PRO A 29 -12.97 -1.20 -15.29
C PRO A 29 -11.55 -1.45 -15.82
N GLY A 30 -11.11 -2.72 -15.75
CA GLY A 30 -9.78 -3.14 -16.19
C GLY A 30 -8.68 -2.99 -15.15
N VAL A 31 -8.99 -2.50 -13.95
CA VAL A 31 -8.08 -2.46 -12.80
C VAL A 31 -8.58 -3.43 -11.74
N GLU A 32 -7.72 -4.33 -11.29
CA GLU A 32 -8.01 -5.31 -10.26
C GLU A 32 -7.24 -4.98 -8.97
N LEU A 33 -7.92 -5.04 -7.82
CA LEU A 33 -7.28 -4.96 -6.51
C LEU A 33 -7.11 -6.37 -5.95
N ILE A 34 -5.86 -6.75 -5.70
CA ILE A 34 -5.48 -8.06 -5.17
C ILE A 34 -5.07 -7.90 -3.71
N PRO A 35 -5.83 -8.41 -2.73
CA PRO A 35 -5.46 -8.31 -1.33
C PRO A 35 -4.28 -9.23 -1.01
N PHE A 36 -3.30 -8.72 -0.25
CA PHE A 36 -2.22 -9.52 0.31
C PHE A 36 -2.67 -10.18 1.62
N GLU A 37 -2.89 -11.47 1.60
CA GLU A 37 -3.38 -12.23 2.76
C GLU A 37 -2.26 -12.81 3.64
N GLY A 38 -1.00 -12.51 3.32
CA GLY A 38 0.18 -13.10 3.95
C GLY A 38 0.81 -12.30 5.10
N LEU A 39 0.28 -11.13 5.49
CA LEU A 39 0.97 -10.20 6.39
C LEU A 39 1.36 -10.81 7.76
N LYS A 40 0.53 -11.69 8.31
CA LYS A 40 0.81 -12.38 9.58
C LYS A 40 1.98 -13.36 9.49
N ALA A 41 2.29 -13.86 8.31
CA ALA A 41 3.32 -14.86 8.06
C ALA A 41 4.65 -14.24 7.58
N VAL A 42 4.72 -12.91 7.50
CA VAL A 42 6.00 -12.22 7.23
C VAL A 42 6.85 -12.31 8.49
N GLU A 43 8.00 -12.93 8.37
CA GLU A 43 8.94 -13.15 9.46
C GLU A 43 9.41 -11.79 10.04
N PRO A 44 9.78 -11.72 11.33
CA PRO A 44 10.43 -10.54 11.88
C PRO A 44 11.68 -10.19 11.06
N PHE A 45 11.87 -8.91 10.76
CA PHE A 45 13.04 -8.47 9.99
C PHE A 45 14.31 -8.62 10.85
N ASP A 46 15.25 -9.36 10.33
CA ASP A 46 16.62 -9.47 10.82
C ASP A 46 17.58 -9.47 9.62
N GLU A 47 18.54 -8.56 9.63
CA GLU A 47 19.53 -8.44 8.56
C GLU A 47 20.46 -9.65 8.50
N THR A 48 20.71 -10.32 9.63
CA THR A 48 21.51 -11.53 9.69
C THR A 48 20.82 -12.67 8.96
N ASP A 49 19.51 -12.86 9.22
CA ASP A 49 18.70 -13.86 8.52
C ASP A 49 18.68 -13.63 7.00
N GLU A 50 18.55 -12.36 6.57
CA GLU A 50 18.61 -12.00 5.14
C GLU A 50 19.92 -12.44 4.49
N LEU A 51 21.06 -12.19 5.16
CA LEU A 51 22.40 -12.54 4.65
C LEU A 51 22.65 -14.04 4.64
N GLU A 52 22.27 -14.75 5.71
CA GLU A 52 22.53 -16.19 5.89
C GLU A 52 21.64 -17.05 4.98
N THR A 53 20.39 -16.66 4.76
CA THR A 53 19.44 -17.44 3.95
C THR A 53 19.51 -17.10 2.45
N GLY A 54 20.18 -16.02 2.08
CA GLY A 54 20.20 -15.55 0.69
C GLY A 54 18.83 -15.17 0.16
N GLY A 55 17.90 -14.80 1.06
CA GLY A 55 16.52 -14.45 0.73
C GLY A 55 15.49 -15.57 1.00
N GLY A 56 15.86 -16.63 1.72
CA GLY A 56 14.99 -17.77 2.00
C GLY A 56 13.97 -17.57 3.13
N MET A 57 13.34 -16.38 3.23
CA MET A 57 12.29 -16.07 4.21
C MET A 57 10.91 -16.14 3.52
N PRO A 58 10.19 -17.28 3.61
CA PRO A 58 9.02 -17.53 2.74
C PRO A 58 7.91 -16.50 2.84
N GLY A 59 7.68 -15.88 4.00
CA GLY A 59 6.69 -14.83 4.19
C GLY A 59 7.13 -13.52 3.56
N ALA A 60 8.37 -13.11 3.79
CA ALA A 60 8.97 -11.92 3.20
C ALA A 60 9.10 -12.05 1.68
N ASP A 61 9.55 -13.20 1.18
CA ASP A 61 9.68 -13.46 -0.26
C ASP A 61 8.34 -13.37 -0.99
N ARG A 62 7.27 -13.89 -0.40
CA ARG A 62 5.91 -13.75 -0.95
C ARG A 62 5.46 -12.30 -1.01
N LEU A 63 5.74 -11.51 0.03
CA LEU A 63 5.42 -10.09 0.05
C LEU A 63 6.20 -9.33 -1.03
N ILE A 64 7.51 -9.51 -1.08
CA ILE A 64 8.41 -8.88 -2.05
C ILE A 64 7.97 -9.21 -3.47
N LYS A 65 7.69 -10.48 -3.74
CA LYS A 65 7.17 -10.93 -5.04
C LYS A 65 5.85 -10.27 -5.38
N ALA A 66 4.89 -10.25 -4.44
CA ALA A 66 3.58 -9.63 -4.67
C ALA A 66 3.69 -8.14 -5.00
N ILE A 67 4.58 -7.40 -4.30
CA ILE A 67 4.84 -5.98 -4.56
C ILE A 67 5.50 -5.80 -5.94
N ARG A 68 6.45 -6.62 -6.30
CA ARG A 68 7.12 -6.56 -7.63
C ARG A 68 6.16 -6.79 -8.78
N GLU A 69 5.26 -7.77 -8.66
CA GLU A 69 4.30 -8.15 -9.70
C GLU A 69 3.12 -7.19 -9.84
N ALA A 70 2.90 -6.30 -8.86
CA ALA A 70 1.86 -5.30 -8.90
C ALA A 70 2.32 -4.03 -9.63
N ASP A 71 1.39 -3.37 -10.34
CA ASP A 71 1.63 -2.08 -10.98
C ASP A 71 1.67 -0.94 -9.96
N ALA A 72 0.85 -1.03 -8.91
CA ALA A 72 0.79 -0.08 -7.79
C ALA A 72 0.43 -0.79 -6.48
N VAL A 73 0.63 -0.11 -5.33
CA VAL A 73 0.28 -0.65 -4.02
C VAL A 73 -0.62 0.31 -3.25
N LEU A 74 -1.71 -0.20 -2.69
CA LEU A 74 -2.59 0.49 -1.76
C LEU A 74 -2.36 -0.06 -0.34
N PHE A 75 -1.77 0.74 0.54
CA PHE A 75 -1.66 0.43 1.95
C PHE A 75 -2.88 0.96 2.71
N VAL A 76 -3.45 0.11 3.57
CA VAL A 76 -4.60 0.46 4.41
C VAL A 76 -4.22 0.22 5.86
N THR A 77 -3.89 1.29 6.60
CA THR A 77 -3.32 1.18 7.94
C THR A 77 -4.33 1.50 9.05
N PRO A 78 -4.44 0.67 10.10
CA PRO A 78 -4.94 1.12 11.38
C PRO A 78 -3.89 1.99 12.08
N GLU A 79 -4.25 2.57 13.21
CA GLU A 79 -3.34 3.29 14.08
C GLU A 79 -3.30 2.61 15.44
N TYR A 80 -2.10 2.19 15.86
CA TYR A 80 -1.87 1.59 17.16
C TYR A 80 -0.90 2.46 17.94
N ASN A 81 -1.35 2.99 19.09
CA ASN A 81 -0.54 3.90 19.91
C ASN A 81 0.01 5.11 19.14
N GLY A 82 -0.81 5.69 18.25
CA GLY A 82 -0.43 6.85 17.44
C GLY A 82 0.56 6.57 16.30
N SER A 83 0.79 5.31 15.93
CA SER A 83 1.81 4.92 14.97
C SER A 83 1.38 3.76 14.06
N ILE A 84 2.27 3.36 13.15
CA ILE A 84 2.13 2.22 12.23
C ILE A 84 2.09 0.91 13.05
N PRO A 85 1.19 -0.04 12.72
CA PRO A 85 1.26 -1.38 13.31
C PRO A 85 2.61 -2.04 13.08
N GLY A 86 3.19 -2.67 14.12
CA GLY A 86 4.50 -3.31 14.03
C GLY A 86 4.63 -4.30 12.87
N VAL A 87 3.59 -5.12 12.63
CA VAL A 87 3.57 -6.07 11.50
C VAL A 87 3.60 -5.40 10.12
N LEU A 88 2.98 -4.21 10.00
CA LEU A 88 3.00 -3.46 8.75
C LEU A 88 4.35 -2.78 8.54
N LYS A 89 4.92 -2.22 9.63
CA LYS A 89 6.27 -1.63 9.58
C LYS A 89 7.31 -2.69 9.22
N ASN A 90 7.23 -3.88 9.83
CA ASN A 90 8.07 -5.04 9.51
C ASN A 90 7.99 -5.43 8.02
N ALA A 91 6.78 -5.43 7.46
CA ALA A 91 6.60 -5.69 6.03
C ALA A 91 7.26 -4.64 5.13
N VAL A 92 7.24 -3.36 5.54
CA VAL A 92 7.94 -2.28 4.82
C VAL A 92 9.45 -2.45 4.92
N ASP A 93 9.97 -2.88 6.09
CA ASP A 93 11.40 -3.12 6.28
C ASP A 93 11.92 -4.20 5.32
N TRP A 94 11.23 -5.33 5.22
CA TRP A 94 11.53 -6.36 4.23
C TRP A 94 11.41 -5.86 2.79
N ALA A 95 10.34 -5.15 2.47
CA ALA A 95 10.07 -4.67 1.11
C ALA A 95 11.07 -3.60 0.63
N SER A 96 11.78 -2.94 1.55
CA SER A 96 12.81 -1.93 1.25
C SER A 96 14.19 -2.52 0.94
N ARG A 97 14.36 -3.84 1.04
CA ARG A 97 15.64 -4.52 0.84
C ARG A 97 15.89 -4.87 -0.64
N PRO A 98 17.17 -5.05 -1.07
CA PRO A 98 18.40 -4.79 -0.30
C PRO A 98 18.74 -3.30 -0.18
N THR A 99 18.28 -2.45 -1.08
CA THR A 99 18.47 -0.99 -1.04
C THR A 99 17.23 -0.28 -1.56
N PRO A 100 16.95 0.96 -1.18
CA PRO A 100 15.80 1.71 -1.70
C PRO A 100 15.76 1.81 -3.23
N ALA A 101 16.92 1.80 -3.89
CA ALA A 101 17.00 1.91 -5.35
C ALA A 101 16.68 0.59 -6.08
N THR A 102 16.82 -0.57 -5.43
CA THR A 102 16.67 -1.91 -6.04
C THR A 102 15.61 -2.77 -5.34
N SER A 103 14.97 -2.22 -4.31
CA SER A 103 13.93 -2.87 -3.54
C SER A 103 12.65 -3.13 -4.36
N ALA A 104 11.73 -3.90 -3.79
CA ALA A 104 10.41 -4.08 -4.41
C ALA A 104 9.59 -2.78 -4.44
N LEU A 105 9.90 -1.85 -3.54
CA LEU A 105 9.27 -0.53 -3.44
C LEU A 105 9.92 0.52 -4.37
N ALA A 106 11.09 0.22 -4.95
CA ALA A 106 11.80 1.17 -5.80
C ALA A 106 10.90 1.71 -6.92
N ASN A 107 10.69 3.02 -6.92
CA ASN A 107 9.85 3.72 -7.90
C ASN A 107 8.40 3.18 -8.02
N LYS A 108 7.90 2.40 -7.04
CA LYS A 108 6.56 1.85 -7.02
C LYS A 108 5.54 2.94 -6.69
N PRO A 109 4.49 3.16 -7.49
CA PRO A 109 3.38 4.03 -7.11
C PRO A 109 2.64 3.49 -5.89
N VAL A 110 2.48 4.33 -4.87
CA VAL A 110 1.87 3.92 -3.60
C VAL A 110 0.88 4.95 -3.09
N ALA A 111 -0.27 4.49 -2.64
CA ALA A 111 -1.22 5.28 -1.87
C ALA A 111 -1.37 4.70 -0.44
N VAL A 112 -1.63 5.59 0.52
CA VAL A 112 -1.86 5.22 1.92
C VAL A 112 -3.20 5.77 2.37
N ILE A 113 -4.07 4.91 2.87
CA ILE A 113 -5.35 5.25 3.49
C ILE A 113 -5.46 4.57 4.85
N GLY A 114 -6.38 5.02 5.69
CA GLY A 114 -6.53 4.42 7.01
C GLY A 114 -7.91 4.57 7.62
N ALA A 115 -8.25 3.65 8.50
CA ALA A 115 -9.48 3.64 9.26
C ALA A 115 -9.22 3.36 10.75
N SER A 116 -9.88 4.14 11.62
CA SER A 116 -9.83 3.97 13.07
C SER A 116 -11.20 4.24 13.68
N THR A 117 -11.51 3.59 14.79
CA THR A 117 -12.71 3.89 15.59
C THR A 117 -12.62 5.24 16.30
N GLY A 118 -11.40 5.80 16.42
CA GLY A 118 -11.17 7.14 16.97
C GLY A 118 -11.52 8.27 15.99
N MET A 119 -11.47 9.50 16.49
CA MET A 119 -11.89 10.71 15.77
C MET A 119 -10.97 11.10 14.61
N PHE A 120 -9.72 10.64 14.61
CA PHE A 120 -8.71 11.10 13.65
C PHE A 120 -8.47 10.12 12.48
N GLY A 121 -9.12 8.95 12.46
CA GLY A 121 -9.11 8.05 11.30
C GLY A 121 -7.74 7.53 10.89
N ALA A 122 -6.83 7.32 11.85
CA ALA A 122 -5.47 6.84 11.64
C ALA A 122 -4.55 7.85 10.88
N VAL A 123 -4.74 9.15 11.09
CA VAL A 123 -3.99 10.20 10.38
C VAL A 123 -2.48 10.15 10.67
N TRP A 124 -2.07 9.90 11.92
CA TRP A 124 -0.65 9.84 12.30
C TRP A 124 0.04 8.61 11.71
N ALA A 125 -0.60 7.44 11.79
CA ALA A 125 -0.07 6.23 11.17
C ALA A 125 0.07 6.37 9.64
N GLN A 126 -0.86 7.06 8.98
CA GLN A 126 -0.76 7.35 7.55
C GLN A 126 0.44 8.25 7.25
N ALA A 127 0.64 9.33 8.02
CA ALA A 127 1.75 10.25 7.83
C ALA A 127 3.11 9.55 8.01
N GLU A 128 3.26 8.74 9.07
CA GLU A 128 4.47 7.95 9.31
C GLU A 128 4.70 6.90 8.22
N LEU A 129 3.66 6.22 7.77
CA LEU A 129 3.77 5.21 6.72
C LEU A 129 4.19 5.84 5.38
N ARG A 130 3.60 6.98 4.99
CA ARG A 130 4.03 7.73 3.80
C ARG A 130 5.50 8.10 3.87
N LYS A 131 5.97 8.60 5.03
CA LYS A 131 7.39 8.92 5.25
C LYS A 131 8.26 7.67 5.09
N ALA A 132 7.91 6.56 5.74
CA ALA A 132 8.70 5.32 5.67
C ALA A 132 8.78 4.77 4.24
N LEU A 133 7.64 4.76 3.51
CA LEU A 133 7.57 4.30 2.12
C LEU A 133 8.38 5.19 1.17
N GLY A 134 8.34 6.51 1.37
CA GLY A 134 9.17 7.44 0.59
C GLY A 134 10.67 7.20 0.80
N LEU A 135 11.10 6.97 2.05
CA LEU A 135 12.50 6.61 2.37
C LEU A 135 12.89 5.24 1.79
N ALA A 136 11.93 4.32 1.67
CA ALA A 136 12.11 3.02 1.01
C ALA A 136 12.15 3.09 -0.53
N GLY A 137 12.05 4.28 -1.11
CA GLY A 137 12.16 4.51 -2.56
C GLY A 137 10.84 4.48 -3.34
N ALA A 138 9.69 4.41 -2.67
CA ALA A 138 8.40 4.44 -3.33
C ALA A 138 8.00 5.85 -3.79
N ARG A 139 7.21 5.94 -4.87
CA ARG A 139 6.50 7.16 -5.26
C ARG A 139 5.17 7.21 -4.52
N VAL A 140 5.16 7.93 -3.42
CA VAL A 140 4.00 7.98 -2.52
C VAL A 140 3.12 9.15 -2.90
N LEU A 141 1.81 8.92 -3.12
CA LEU A 141 0.85 10.00 -3.30
C LEU A 141 0.80 10.89 -2.06
N ASP A 142 0.89 12.20 -2.26
CA ASP A 142 0.75 13.21 -1.19
C ASP A 142 -0.74 13.50 -0.91
N GLN A 143 -1.48 12.44 -0.66
CA GLN A 143 -2.89 12.48 -0.31
C GLN A 143 -3.13 11.57 0.89
N GLU A 144 -4.14 11.89 1.67
CA GLU A 144 -4.58 11.02 2.74
C GLU A 144 -6.10 10.81 2.69
N LEU A 145 -6.54 9.64 3.12
CA LEU A 145 -7.94 9.36 3.38
C LEU A 145 -8.06 8.77 4.78
N ALA A 146 -8.29 9.65 5.75
CA ALA A 146 -8.55 9.26 7.13
C ALA A 146 -10.04 8.95 7.30
N LEU A 147 -10.37 7.73 7.73
CA LEU A 147 -11.73 7.29 8.00
C LEU A 147 -11.96 7.19 9.51
N PRO A 148 -12.46 8.26 10.17
CA PRO A 148 -12.80 8.23 11.60
C PRO A 148 -14.07 7.45 11.83
N THR A 149 -14.34 7.14 13.12
CA THR A 149 -15.55 6.41 13.56
C THR A 149 -15.85 5.20 12.68
N ALA A 150 -14.83 4.41 12.38
CA ALA A 150 -14.87 3.38 11.34
C ALA A 150 -15.97 2.31 11.56
N HIS A 151 -16.47 2.17 12.79
CA HIS A 151 -17.59 1.28 13.13
C HIS A 151 -18.94 1.74 12.54
N GLU A 152 -19.06 3.04 12.16
CA GLU A 152 -20.25 3.62 11.52
C GLU A 152 -20.02 3.93 10.03
N ALA A 153 -18.82 3.65 9.52
CA ALA A 153 -18.41 4.13 8.21
C ALA A 153 -18.91 3.26 7.05
N PHE A 154 -19.40 2.05 7.34
CA PHE A 154 -19.84 1.10 6.33
C PHE A 154 -21.33 0.77 6.47
N LYS A 155 -21.98 0.51 5.36
CA LYS A 155 -23.32 -0.03 5.29
C LYS A 155 -23.30 -1.55 5.48
N ASP A 156 -24.47 -2.16 5.63
CA ASP A 156 -24.61 -3.63 5.74
C ASP A 156 -24.08 -4.38 4.51
N ASP A 157 -24.10 -3.73 3.33
CA ASP A 157 -23.54 -4.27 2.08
C ASP A 157 -22.02 -4.10 1.95
N GLY A 158 -21.34 -3.57 2.99
CA GLY A 158 -19.90 -3.33 3.04
C GLY A 158 -19.42 -2.05 2.35
N ARG A 159 -20.29 -1.31 1.69
CA ARG A 159 -19.93 -0.05 1.02
C ARG A 159 -19.79 1.09 2.02
N LEU A 160 -18.94 2.06 1.69
CA LEU A 160 -18.83 3.29 2.47
C LEU A 160 -20.18 4.03 2.52
N ALA A 161 -20.62 4.39 3.74
CA ALA A 161 -21.92 5.02 3.96
C ALA A 161 -21.97 6.44 3.37
N ARG A 162 -20.89 7.22 3.48
CA ARG A 162 -20.85 8.62 3.06
C ARG A 162 -20.38 8.76 1.61
N GLY A 163 -21.23 9.35 0.76
CA GLY A 163 -20.90 9.58 -0.65
C GLY A 163 -19.69 10.49 -0.88
N ALA A 164 -19.44 11.45 0.02
CA ALA A 164 -18.24 12.30 -0.03
C ALA A 164 -16.95 11.48 0.15
N THR A 165 -16.93 10.55 1.10
CA THR A 165 -15.81 9.65 1.35
C THR A 165 -15.54 8.74 0.14
N ARG A 166 -16.62 8.20 -0.46
CA ARG A 166 -16.50 7.40 -1.69
C ARG A 166 -15.89 8.19 -2.84
N ARG A 167 -16.35 9.43 -3.07
CA ARG A 167 -15.78 10.27 -4.13
C ARG A 167 -14.30 10.55 -3.90
N ARG A 168 -13.90 10.84 -2.66
CA ARG A 168 -12.51 11.09 -2.31
C ARG A 168 -11.65 9.84 -2.51
N LEU A 169 -12.14 8.66 -2.10
CA LEU A 169 -11.46 7.38 -2.33
C LEU A 169 -11.28 7.12 -3.82
N ARG A 170 -12.33 7.30 -4.62
CA ARG A 170 -12.28 7.13 -6.09
C ARG A 170 -11.28 8.08 -6.74
N SER A 171 -11.25 9.35 -6.34
CA SER A 171 -10.27 10.31 -6.84
C SER A 171 -8.85 9.85 -6.55
N MET A 172 -8.57 9.48 -5.31
CA MET A 172 -7.25 9.00 -4.88
C MET A 172 -6.81 7.72 -5.62
N LEU A 173 -7.72 6.79 -5.85
CA LEU A 173 -7.45 5.59 -6.64
C LEU A 173 -7.18 5.93 -8.11
N SER A 174 -7.90 6.90 -8.68
CA SER A 174 -7.64 7.39 -10.04
C SER A 174 -6.26 8.04 -10.16
N ASP A 175 -5.85 8.82 -9.16
CA ASP A 175 -4.53 9.43 -9.13
C ASP A 175 -3.43 8.37 -8.98
N LEU A 176 -3.64 7.34 -8.15
CA LEU A 176 -2.73 6.21 -8.03
C LEU A 176 -2.53 5.46 -9.35
N ILE A 177 -3.62 5.26 -10.09
CA ILE A 177 -3.59 4.59 -11.40
C ILE A 177 -2.86 5.46 -12.43
N ALA A 178 -3.07 6.78 -12.39
CA ALA A 178 -2.37 7.72 -13.29
C ALA A 178 -0.85 7.71 -13.07
N GLU A 179 -0.39 7.49 -11.84
CA GLU A 179 1.04 7.34 -11.53
C GLU A 179 1.69 6.09 -12.14
N VAL A 180 0.92 5.08 -12.51
CA VAL A 180 1.44 3.87 -13.16
C VAL A 180 1.78 4.13 -14.63
N ALA A 181 1.04 5.00 -15.30
CA ALA A 181 1.35 5.38 -16.67
C ALA A 181 2.70 6.12 -16.70
N PRO A 182 3.63 5.79 -17.63
CA PRO A 182 4.87 6.54 -17.77
C PRO A 182 4.53 8.01 -18.05
N THR A 183 5.06 8.92 -17.22
CA THR A 183 4.94 10.35 -17.53
C THR A 183 5.57 10.62 -18.89
N ALA A 184 5.09 11.63 -19.63
CA ALA A 184 5.67 12.00 -20.93
C ALA A 184 7.19 12.20 -20.82
N THR A 185 7.70 12.71 -19.69
CA THR A 185 9.12 12.88 -19.39
C THR A 185 9.84 11.53 -19.23
N GLN A 186 9.23 10.53 -18.57
CA GLN A 186 9.79 9.19 -18.41
C GLN A 186 9.78 8.41 -19.73
N ALA A 187 8.72 8.56 -20.52
CA ALA A 187 8.63 7.98 -21.86
C ALA A 187 9.69 8.57 -22.80
N ALA A 188 9.93 9.88 -22.75
CA ALA A 188 10.97 10.55 -23.51
C ALA A 188 12.38 10.14 -23.08
N ALA A 189 12.62 9.95 -21.77
CA ALA A 189 13.90 9.47 -21.25
C ALA A 189 14.17 8.00 -21.63
N ALA A 190 13.16 7.16 -21.62
CA ALA A 190 13.27 5.77 -22.06
C ALA A 190 13.58 5.67 -23.57
N ALA A 191 12.89 6.47 -24.39
CA ALA A 191 13.14 6.54 -25.85
C ALA A 191 14.53 7.12 -26.20
N ALA A 192 15.08 8.02 -25.37
CA ALA A 192 16.41 8.58 -25.55
C ALA A 192 17.55 7.59 -25.20
N ASN A 193 17.25 6.53 -24.44
CA ASN A 193 18.22 5.53 -23.99
C ASN A 193 18.17 4.21 -24.80
N GLU A 194 17.34 4.13 -25.84
CA GLU A 194 17.39 3.00 -26.77
C GLU A 194 18.67 3.08 -27.63
N PRO A 195 19.46 2.01 -27.71
CA PRO A 195 20.62 1.96 -28.60
C PRO A 195 20.15 2.15 -30.04
N ARG A 196 20.66 3.18 -30.70
CA ARG A 196 20.41 3.37 -32.13
C ARG A 196 21.04 2.20 -32.91
N PRO A 197 20.33 1.67 -33.91
CA PRO A 197 20.81 0.53 -34.71
C PRO A 197 22.10 0.83 -35.48
#